data_e53bb6d993db9e9c0b63ab828d853bbb
#
_entry.id   e53bb6d993db9e9c0b63ab828d853bbb
#
_cell.length_a   1.000
_cell.length_b   1.000
_cell.length_c   1.000
_cell.angle_alpha   90.00
_cell.angle_beta   90.00
_cell.angle_gamma   90.00
#
_symmetry.space_group_name_H-M   'P 1'
#
loop_
_entity.id
_entity.type
_entity.pdbx_description
1 polymer ?
#
loop_
_entity_poly.entity_id
_entity_poly.type
_entity_poly.pdbx_seq_one_letter_code
_entity_poly.pdbx_strand_id
1 'polypeptide(L)'
;MELDILTDNAIIYVLIAWVAIFGVAKGLRLERYGFSIKPYSLTYKNYKVQDALVRVLGRTRRGIRVFADVSVIAGFLMMGFAFWFLFSNITNFFVQPTEFAELTVLIPGVTLTSGSAIMYFLLSIPIVLVIHEGAHGIVGVMEKIGIKTGGFAIFIAMFAGFVEPDEEQFSKAKKISRLRLIGAGPTSNVIFAFALGAILLTNPMFAMVIPEPFLSAFYEEAEDGVLVLSVIEGGGAQQAGIQENDVIIRIDDVNIASAIDLQKNPLEPGDTVNVTILRDGNEIVFPVTIMASPDNPERGLIGIMRNDQPPIPVYNVINWGLDTPMGFQFSMFLLWLWMISFFIGIINMLPLPILDGGKFIHTIIDGKISEKAVNGTMIAIYAFTFITFGLNIGLSYVKSGWFTI
;
A
#
# COMPACT_ATOMS: atom_id res chain seq x y z
N MET A 1 -25.76 6.41 0.99
CA MET A 1 -26.05 7.86 1.11
C MET A 1 -25.30 8.54 2.28
N GLU A 2 -25.01 7.88 3.41
CA GLU A 2 -24.20 8.48 4.48
C GLU A 2 -22.67 8.44 4.24
N LEU A 3 -22.16 7.52 3.44
CA LEU A 3 -20.73 7.48 3.10
C LEU A 3 -20.31 8.56 2.09
N ASP A 4 -21.20 9.01 1.21
CA ASP A 4 -20.84 9.99 0.17
C ASP A 4 -20.59 11.39 0.75
N ILE A 5 -21.25 11.75 1.86
CA ILE A 5 -21.03 13.05 2.53
C ILE A 5 -19.62 13.15 3.11
N LEU A 6 -19.00 12.03 3.47
CA LEU A 6 -17.64 11.99 4.01
C LEU A 6 -16.58 12.16 2.93
N THR A 7 -16.82 11.65 1.71
CA THR A 7 -15.84 11.72 0.62
C THR A 7 -15.67 13.14 0.07
N ASP A 8 -16.76 13.87 -0.13
CA ASP A 8 -16.73 15.24 -0.69
C ASP A 8 -16.06 16.27 0.24
N ASN A 9 -15.92 15.95 1.53
CA ASN A 9 -15.37 16.87 2.54
C ASN A 9 -14.17 16.30 3.29
N ALA A 10 -13.53 15.23 2.79
CA ALA A 10 -12.45 14.55 3.49
C ALA A 10 -11.30 15.47 3.93
N ILE A 11 -10.93 16.44 3.08
CA ILE A 11 -9.90 17.43 3.42
C ILE A 11 -10.32 18.31 4.62
N ILE A 12 -11.61 18.65 4.73
CA ILE A 12 -12.13 19.45 5.84
C ILE A 12 -12.00 18.66 7.15
N TYR A 13 -12.34 17.37 7.13
CA TYR A 13 -12.19 16.51 8.31
C TYR A 13 -10.73 16.34 8.73
N VAL A 14 -9.80 16.21 7.77
CA VAL A 14 -8.36 16.17 8.04
C VAL A 14 -7.89 17.47 8.68
N LEU A 15 -8.35 18.62 8.19
CA LEU A 15 -8.00 19.93 8.78
C LEU A 15 -8.61 20.11 10.18
N ILE A 16 -9.86 19.70 10.39
CA ILE A 16 -10.50 19.72 11.73
C ILE A 16 -9.73 18.81 12.69
N ALA A 17 -9.38 17.59 12.26
CA ALA A 17 -8.59 16.66 13.06
C ALA A 17 -7.22 17.27 13.42
N TRP A 18 -6.56 17.95 12.47
CA TRP A 18 -5.30 18.64 12.72
C TRP A 18 -5.45 19.77 13.76
N VAL A 19 -6.48 20.60 13.64
CA VAL A 19 -6.76 21.67 14.60
C VAL A 19 -7.02 21.07 16.00
N ALA A 20 -7.75 19.97 16.08
CA ALA A 20 -7.97 19.27 17.33
C ALA A 20 -6.65 18.72 17.93
N ILE A 21 -5.81 18.05 17.12
CA ILE A 21 -4.49 17.55 17.54
C ILE A 21 -3.62 18.70 18.03
N PHE A 22 -3.56 19.81 17.28
CA PHE A 22 -2.80 21.01 17.67
C PHE A 22 -3.32 21.59 18.99
N GLY A 23 -4.64 21.74 19.13
CA GLY A 23 -5.28 22.23 20.35
C GLY A 23 -5.00 21.35 21.58
N VAL A 24 -5.13 20.04 21.42
CA VAL A 24 -4.81 19.06 22.47
C VAL A 24 -3.33 19.12 22.85
N ALA A 25 -2.43 19.14 21.84
CA ALA A 25 -0.98 19.21 22.06
C ALA A 25 -0.59 20.47 22.85
N LYS A 26 -1.18 21.62 22.54
CA LYS A 26 -0.99 22.88 23.25
C LYS A 26 -1.61 22.85 24.66
N GLY A 27 -2.86 22.36 24.79
CA GLY A 27 -3.56 22.26 26.06
C GLY A 27 -2.85 21.36 27.08
N LEU A 28 -2.34 20.21 26.62
CA LEU A 28 -1.54 19.30 27.44
C LEU A 28 -0.08 19.74 27.61
N ARG A 29 0.32 20.86 26.97
CA ARG A 29 1.68 21.43 27.06
C ARG A 29 2.75 20.37 26.70
N LEU A 30 2.56 19.68 25.57
CA LEU A 30 3.46 18.59 25.16
C LEU A 30 4.90 19.05 24.93
N GLU A 31 5.16 20.37 24.82
CA GLU A 31 6.51 20.93 24.81
C GLU A 31 7.35 20.47 26.01
N ARG A 32 6.73 20.24 27.19
CA ARG A 32 7.41 19.76 28.39
C ARG A 32 7.93 18.32 28.27
N TYR A 33 7.38 17.57 27.29
CA TYR A 33 7.76 16.18 27.02
C TYR A 33 8.66 16.05 25.79
N GLY A 34 9.24 17.16 25.30
CA GLY A 34 10.17 17.16 24.17
C GLY A 34 9.52 17.33 22.80
N PHE A 35 8.25 17.73 22.75
CA PHE A 35 7.61 18.07 21.48
C PHE A 35 7.87 19.52 21.08
N SER A 36 8.09 19.74 19.79
CA SER A 36 8.05 21.07 19.16
C SER A 36 6.71 21.22 18.47
N ILE A 37 5.91 22.21 18.88
CA ILE A 37 4.55 22.41 18.38
C ILE A 37 4.52 23.69 17.56
N LYS A 38 4.28 23.55 16.24
CA LYS A 38 4.08 24.64 15.30
C LYS A 38 2.69 24.53 14.68
N PRO A 39 2.08 25.61 14.13
CA PRO A 39 0.74 25.56 13.54
C PRO A 39 0.58 24.49 12.45
N TYR A 40 1.65 24.16 11.74
CA TYR A 40 1.68 23.22 10.63
C TYR A 40 2.41 21.91 10.94
N SER A 41 3.02 21.76 12.14
CA SER A 41 3.77 20.54 12.50
C SER A 41 3.84 20.28 13.99
N LEU A 42 3.82 19.01 14.34
CA LEU A 42 4.10 18.47 15.67
C LEU A 42 5.31 17.54 15.53
N THR A 43 6.43 17.88 16.17
CA THR A 43 7.67 17.10 16.06
C THR A 43 8.13 16.64 17.44
N TYR A 44 8.42 15.34 17.56
CA TYR A 44 9.05 14.76 18.76
C TYR A 44 10.49 14.37 18.45
N LYS A 45 11.43 14.78 19.33
CA LYS A 45 12.85 14.42 19.24
C LYS A 45 13.29 13.66 20.49
N ASN A 46 13.89 12.48 20.27
CA ASN A 46 14.47 11.67 21.33
C ASN A 46 16.00 11.66 21.19
N TYR A 47 16.70 12.24 22.16
CA TYR A 47 18.16 12.31 22.21
C TYR A 47 18.82 11.05 22.81
N LYS A 48 18.01 10.11 23.34
CA LYS A 48 18.48 8.84 23.92
C LYS A 48 18.34 7.65 22.98
N VAL A 49 17.95 7.88 21.73
CA VAL A 49 17.73 6.82 20.75
C VAL A 49 18.98 5.99 20.53
N GLN A 50 20.18 6.60 20.53
CA GLN A 50 21.45 5.91 20.37
C GLN A 50 21.67 4.80 21.40
N ASP A 51 21.33 5.02 22.66
CA ASP A 51 21.51 4.01 23.72
C ASP A 51 20.61 2.78 23.49
N ALA A 52 19.42 2.98 22.96
CA ALA A 52 18.53 1.89 22.59
C ALA A 52 19.08 1.08 21.41
N LEU A 53 19.59 1.76 20.37
CA LEU A 53 20.20 1.13 19.21
C LEU A 53 21.46 0.33 19.55
N VAL A 54 22.31 0.87 20.44
CA VAL A 54 23.51 0.16 20.94
C VAL A 54 23.14 -1.14 21.67
N ARG A 55 22.07 -1.12 22.46
CA ARG A 55 21.59 -2.32 23.17
C ARG A 55 21.09 -3.40 22.21
N VAL A 56 20.39 -3.01 21.16
CA VAL A 56 19.93 -3.94 20.10
C VAL A 56 21.11 -4.49 19.33
N LEU A 57 22.06 -3.65 18.93
CA LEU A 57 23.28 -4.04 18.20
C LEU A 57 24.10 -5.10 18.95
N GLY A 58 24.24 -4.96 20.28
CA GLY A 58 25.05 -5.86 21.11
C GLY A 58 24.65 -7.34 21.02
N ARG A 59 23.38 -7.63 20.71
CA ARG A 59 22.83 -9.01 20.63
C ARG A 59 22.93 -9.64 19.24
N THR A 60 23.00 -8.85 18.16
CA THR A 60 22.80 -9.33 16.79
C THR A 60 23.80 -8.79 15.78
N ARG A 61 24.97 -8.32 16.24
CA ARG A 61 25.96 -7.59 15.41
C ARG A 61 26.35 -8.29 14.10
N ARG A 62 26.47 -9.65 14.11
CA ARG A 62 26.80 -10.38 12.88
C ARG A 62 25.69 -10.33 11.85
N GLY A 63 24.45 -10.55 12.26
CA GLY A 63 23.27 -10.46 11.37
C GLY A 63 23.10 -9.06 10.81
N ILE A 64 23.27 -8.02 11.65
CA ILE A 64 23.18 -6.63 11.21
C ILE A 64 24.27 -6.28 10.19
N ARG A 65 25.49 -6.86 10.31
CA ARG A 65 26.53 -6.66 9.32
C ARG A 65 26.17 -7.28 7.97
N VAL A 66 25.67 -8.51 7.96
CA VAL A 66 25.20 -9.17 6.72
C VAL A 66 24.07 -8.37 6.10
N PHE A 67 23.09 -7.94 6.90
CA PHE A 67 22.01 -7.07 6.45
C PHE A 67 22.53 -5.76 5.83
N ALA A 68 23.52 -5.11 6.46
CA ALA A 68 24.12 -3.88 5.96
C ALA A 68 24.88 -4.08 4.64
N ASP A 69 25.57 -5.22 4.46
CA ASP A 69 26.21 -5.56 3.19
C ASP A 69 25.17 -5.81 2.09
N VAL A 70 24.11 -6.56 2.39
CA VAL A 70 22.99 -6.80 1.48
C VAL A 70 22.29 -5.50 1.12
N SER A 71 22.17 -4.55 2.05
CA SER A 71 21.50 -3.26 1.82
C SER A 71 22.18 -2.43 0.72
N VAL A 72 23.47 -2.56 0.52
CA VAL A 72 24.17 -1.86 -0.57
C VAL A 72 23.74 -2.43 -1.91
N ILE A 73 23.72 -3.76 -2.04
CA ILE A 73 23.29 -4.45 -3.27
C ILE A 73 21.81 -4.19 -3.53
N ALA A 74 20.99 -4.37 -2.51
CA ALA A 74 19.55 -4.13 -2.58
C ALA A 74 19.23 -2.68 -2.98
N GLY A 75 20.01 -1.70 -2.50
CA GLY A 75 19.86 -0.30 -2.90
C GLY A 75 19.99 -0.09 -4.41
N PHE A 76 21.00 -0.72 -5.04
CA PHE A 76 21.13 -0.67 -6.50
C PHE A 76 19.99 -1.39 -7.22
N LEU A 77 19.60 -2.56 -6.74
CA LEU A 77 18.51 -3.34 -7.34
C LEU A 77 17.17 -2.60 -7.26
N MET A 78 16.86 -2.02 -6.10
CA MET A 78 15.64 -1.23 -5.90
C MET A 78 15.62 0.01 -6.80
N MET A 79 16.74 0.73 -6.92
CA MET A 79 16.86 1.87 -7.82
C MET A 79 16.67 1.46 -9.28
N GLY A 80 17.32 0.38 -9.71
CA GLY A 80 17.17 -0.18 -11.05
C GLY A 80 15.72 -0.61 -11.33
N PHE A 81 15.09 -1.30 -10.37
CA PHE A 81 13.69 -1.69 -10.47
C PHE A 81 12.75 -0.48 -10.56
N ALA A 82 12.97 0.56 -9.72
CA ALA A 82 12.15 1.76 -9.75
C ALA A 82 12.18 2.45 -11.13
N PHE A 83 13.36 2.60 -11.73
CA PHE A 83 13.46 3.16 -13.08
C PHE A 83 12.88 2.25 -14.14
N TRP A 84 13.17 0.94 -14.08
CA TRP A 84 12.57 -0.03 -15.00
C TRP A 84 11.04 0.05 -14.96
N PHE A 85 10.45 0.06 -13.76
CA PHE A 85 9.02 0.20 -13.59
C PHE A 85 8.47 1.50 -14.20
N LEU A 86 9.09 2.64 -13.87
CA LEU A 86 8.63 3.94 -14.38
C LEU A 86 8.71 4.03 -15.91
N PHE A 87 9.77 3.51 -16.53
CA PHE A 87 9.90 3.50 -17.99
C PHE A 87 8.95 2.51 -18.68
N SER A 88 8.84 1.30 -18.14
CA SER A 88 7.87 0.31 -18.64
C SER A 88 6.45 0.89 -18.55
N ASN A 89 6.12 1.54 -17.45
CA ASN A 89 4.80 2.12 -17.25
C ASN A 89 4.50 3.25 -18.25
N ILE A 90 5.46 4.15 -18.51
CA ILE A 90 5.31 5.16 -19.58
C ILE A 90 5.11 4.48 -20.94
N THR A 91 5.89 3.43 -21.25
CA THR A 91 5.74 2.70 -22.50
C THR A 91 4.37 2.05 -22.62
N ASN A 92 3.90 1.41 -21.56
CA ASN A 92 2.59 0.76 -21.50
C ASN A 92 1.45 1.74 -21.76
N PHE A 93 1.55 2.99 -21.30
CA PHE A 93 0.53 4.00 -21.60
C PHE A 93 0.23 4.13 -23.11
N PHE A 94 1.26 4.03 -23.95
CA PHE A 94 1.13 4.20 -25.41
C PHE A 94 0.94 2.89 -26.17
N VAL A 95 1.52 1.78 -25.68
CA VAL A 95 1.58 0.51 -26.43
C VAL A 95 0.55 -0.49 -25.93
N GLN A 96 0.35 -0.56 -24.61
CA GLN A 96 -0.55 -1.50 -23.93
C GLN A 96 -1.30 -0.78 -22.80
N PRO A 97 -2.27 0.09 -23.11
CA PRO A 97 -2.93 0.94 -22.12
C PRO A 97 -3.62 0.17 -20.98
N THR A 98 -3.97 -1.10 -21.18
CA THR A 98 -4.53 -1.99 -20.15
C THR A 98 -3.51 -2.36 -19.07
N GLU A 99 -2.22 -2.41 -19.43
CA GLU A 99 -1.11 -2.71 -18.52
C GLU A 99 -0.53 -1.45 -17.82
N PHE A 100 -1.06 -0.28 -18.13
CA PHE A 100 -0.62 0.96 -17.50
C PHE A 100 -1.11 1.03 -16.06
N ALA A 101 -0.17 1.06 -15.11
CA ALA A 101 -0.45 1.25 -13.70
C ALA A 101 -0.62 2.74 -13.36
N GLU A 102 -1.77 3.10 -12.82
CA GLU A 102 -2.04 4.48 -12.41
C GLU A 102 -1.31 4.80 -11.11
N LEU A 103 -0.46 5.83 -11.16
CA LEU A 103 0.31 6.29 -10.03
C LEU A 103 -0.31 7.55 -9.43
N THR A 104 -0.53 7.51 -8.13
CA THR A 104 -0.95 8.68 -7.37
C THR A 104 -0.13 8.83 -6.09
N VAL A 105 0.00 10.06 -5.61
CA VAL A 105 0.61 10.34 -4.31
C VAL A 105 -0.48 10.22 -3.25
N LEU A 106 -0.27 9.39 -2.24
CA LEU A 106 -1.24 9.16 -1.16
C LEU A 106 -1.25 10.36 -0.20
N ILE A 107 -2.28 11.19 -0.30
CA ILE A 107 -2.49 12.38 0.54
C ILE A 107 -3.86 12.27 1.20
N PRO A 108 -3.93 12.04 2.53
CA PRO A 108 -5.19 12.00 3.26
C PRO A 108 -6.05 13.25 3.03
N GLY A 109 -7.32 13.03 2.68
CA GLY A 109 -8.27 14.09 2.38
C GLY A 109 -8.17 14.70 0.98
N VAL A 110 -7.21 14.25 0.14
CA VAL A 110 -7.04 14.71 -1.26
C VAL A 110 -7.15 13.53 -2.22
N THR A 111 -6.23 12.59 -2.13
CA THR A 111 -6.23 11.36 -2.96
C THR A 111 -6.71 10.14 -2.17
N LEU A 112 -6.55 10.14 -0.85
CA LEU A 112 -7.20 9.21 0.07
C LEU A 112 -8.45 9.86 0.64
N THR A 113 -9.62 9.51 0.14
CA THR A 113 -10.91 10.10 0.52
C THR A 113 -11.78 9.12 1.32
N SER A 114 -11.60 7.81 1.12
CA SER A 114 -12.28 6.79 1.90
C SER A 114 -11.79 6.77 3.36
N GLY A 115 -12.72 6.79 4.31
CA GLY A 115 -12.40 6.76 5.75
C GLY A 115 -11.61 5.52 6.16
N SER A 116 -11.91 4.36 5.57
CA SER A 116 -11.16 3.10 5.81
C SER A 116 -9.75 3.17 5.24
N ALA A 117 -9.56 3.68 4.02
CA ALA A 117 -8.25 3.84 3.40
C ALA A 117 -7.37 4.81 4.21
N ILE A 118 -7.93 5.94 4.67
CA ILE A 118 -7.23 6.87 5.57
C ILE A 118 -6.82 6.16 6.87
N MET A 119 -7.70 5.37 7.47
CA MET A 119 -7.41 4.63 8.71
C MET A 119 -6.26 3.63 8.50
N TYR A 120 -6.31 2.80 7.44
CA TYR A 120 -5.23 1.83 7.17
C TYR A 120 -3.90 2.53 6.89
N PHE A 121 -3.93 3.64 6.13
CA PHE A 121 -2.75 4.46 5.88
C PHE A 121 -2.14 5.00 7.18
N LEU A 122 -2.96 5.64 8.04
CA LEU A 122 -2.53 6.22 9.30
C LEU A 122 -1.98 5.19 10.30
N LEU A 123 -2.50 3.97 10.28
CA LEU A 123 -1.99 2.88 11.11
C LEU A 123 -0.70 2.28 10.55
N SER A 124 -0.56 2.19 9.24
CA SER A 124 0.60 1.57 8.58
C SER A 124 1.83 2.46 8.57
N ILE A 125 1.68 3.77 8.30
CA ILE A 125 2.80 4.70 8.15
C ILE A 125 3.74 4.72 9.37
N PRO A 126 3.27 4.84 10.61
CA PRO A 126 4.17 4.84 11.77
C PRO A 126 4.99 3.55 11.89
N ILE A 127 4.40 2.39 11.59
CA ILE A 127 5.09 1.09 11.64
C ILE A 127 6.21 1.06 10.59
N VAL A 128 5.88 1.42 9.36
CA VAL A 128 6.82 1.45 8.23
C VAL A 128 7.97 2.42 8.49
N LEU A 129 7.68 3.62 9.01
CA LEU A 129 8.70 4.62 9.35
C LEU A 129 9.62 4.16 10.49
N VAL A 130 9.08 3.53 11.53
CA VAL A 130 9.90 3.00 12.65
C VAL A 130 10.87 1.91 12.15
N ILE A 131 10.42 1.04 11.26
CA ILE A 131 11.26 -0.01 10.65
C ILE A 131 12.36 0.64 9.80
N HIS A 132 12.00 1.60 8.97
CA HIS A 132 12.90 2.32 8.08
C HIS A 132 14.00 3.08 8.85
N GLU A 133 13.58 3.98 9.72
CA GLU A 133 14.49 4.83 10.50
C GLU A 133 15.30 4.03 11.52
N GLY A 134 14.69 2.99 12.10
CA GLY A 134 15.37 2.06 13.00
C GLY A 134 16.53 1.34 12.32
N ALA A 135 16.37 0.95 11.04
CA ALA A 135 17.41 0.30 10.26
C ALA A 135 18.57 1.25 9.95
N HIS A 136 18.30 2.51 9.56
CA HIS A 136 19.34 3.53 9.43
C HIS A 136 20.12 3.70 10.73
N GLY A 137 19.40 3.84 11.84
CA GLY A 137 20.00 4.05 13.15
C GLY A 137 20.91 2.91 13.59
N ILE A 138 20.44 1.65 13.47
CA ILE A 138 21.20 0.49 13.95
C ILE A 138 22.44 0.22 13.11
N VAL A 139 22.35 0.44 11.78
CA VAL A 139 23.50 0.34 10.88
C VAL A 139 24.48 1.49 11.10
N GLY A 140 23.97 2.71 11.35
CA GLY A 140 24.79 3.86 11.73
C GLY A 140 25.68 3.57 12.96
N VAL A 141 25.05 3.09 14.04
CA VAL A 141 25.79 2.71 15.26
C VAL A 141 26.78 1.57 15.00
N MET A 142 26.41 0.57 14.18
CA MET A 142 27.31 -0.53 13.80
C MET A 142 28.55 -0.03 13.06
N GLU A 143 28.38 0.94 12.16
CA GLU A 143 29.46 1.56 11.37
C GLU A 143 30.20 2.67 12.13
N LYS A 144 29.90 2.84 13.44
CA LYS A 144 30.48 3.86 14.33
C LYS A 144 30.16 5.30 13.89
N ILE A 145 29.00 5.49 13.29
CA ILE A 145 28.43 6.80 13.00
C ILE A 145 27.40 7.08 14.11
N GLY A 146 27.68 8.08 14.94
CA GLY A 146 26.81 8.43 16.06
C GLY A 146 25.44 8.91 15.59
N ILE A 147 24.42 8.62 16.36
CA ILE A 147 23.06 9.09 16.11
C ILE A 147 22.75 10.19 17.13
N LYS A 148 22.56 11.42 16.64
CA LYS A 148 22.28 12.59 17.50
C LYS A 148 20.87 12.56 18.05
N THR A 149 19.89 12.33 17.18
CA THR A 149 18.49 12.26 17.56
C THR A 149 17.73 11.28 16.65
N GLY A 150 16.61 10.81 17.14
CA GLY A 150 15.60 10.13 16.35
C GLY A 150 14.22 10.58 16.79
N GLY A 151 13.24 10.46 15.92
CA GLY A 151 11.91 10.89 16.26
C GLY A 151 10.94 10.81 15.09
N PHE A 152 9.85 11.54 15.26
CA PHE A 152 8.84 11.65 14.21
C PHE A 152 8.30 13.08 14.14
N ALA A 153 7.78 13.43 12.99
CA ALA A 153 7.07 14.67 12.75
C ALA A 153 5.73 14.38 12.05
N ILE A 154 4.71 15.10 12.43
CA ILE A 154 3.40 15.11 11.81
C ILE A 154 3.20 16.50 11.20
N PHE A 155 2.94 16.57 9.90
CA PHE A 155 2.66 17.80 9.16
C PHE A 155 1.23 17.72 8.64
N ILE A 156 0.27 18.29 9.39
CA ILE A 156 -1.17 18.24 9.05
C ILE A 156 -1.64 16.79 8.83
N ALA A 157 -1.48 16.27 7.60
CA ALA A 157 -1.92 14.94 7.19
C ALA A 157 -0.76 14.00 6.83
N MET A 158 0.48 14.46 6.94
CA MET A 158 1.67 13.71 6.54
C MET A 158 2.52 13.35 7.74
N PHE A 159 3.06 12.12 7.73
CA PHE A 159 3.98 11.63 8.75
C PHE A 159 5.39 11.56 8.17
N ALA A 160 6.36 11.90 8.98
CA ALA A 160 7.77 11.68 8.70
C ALA A 160 8.46 11.09 9.94
N GLY A 161 9.19 10.01 9.74
CA GLY A 161 10.18 9.55 10.70
C GLY A 161 11.53 10.19 10.40
N PHE A 162 12.43 10.22 11.36
CA PHE A 162 13.81 10.59 11.11
C PHE A 162 14.75 10.01 12.17
N VAL A 163 15.91 9.63 11.68
CA VAL A 163 17.11 9.38 12.48
C VAL A 163 18.19 10.30 11.96
N GLU A 164 18.75 11.12 12.84
CA GLU A 164 19.72 12.14 12.50
C GLU A 164 21.13 11.64 12.87
N PRO A 165 21.93 11.16 11.88
CA PRO A 165 23.31 10.78 12.12
C PRO A 165 24.16 12.02 12.40
N ASP A 166 25.30 11.81 13.08
CA ASP A 166 26.30 12.85 13.21
C ASP A 166 26.94 13.15 11.84
N GLU A 167 26.71 14.35 11.32
CA GLU A 167 27.13 14.75 9.97
C GLU A 167 28.64 14.73 9.80
N GLU A 168 29.41 15.10 10.84
CA GLU A 168 30.86 15.09 10.78
C GLU A 168 31.42 13.66 10.70
N GLN A 169 30.87 12.76 11.54
CA GLN A 169 31.25 11.36 11.51
C GLN A 169 30.80 10.67 10.22
N PHE A 170 29.61 10.99 9.74
CA PHE A 170 29.07 10.47 8.48
C PHE A 170 29.95 10.89 7.29
N SER A 171 30.33 12.17 7.19
CA SER A 171 31.15 12.68 6.09
C SER A 171 32.56 12.07 6.08
N LYS A 172 33.15 11.82 7.25
CA LYS A 172 34.45 11.19 7.43
C LYS A 172 34.45 9.66 7.32
N ALA A 173 33.27 9.03 7.34
CA ALA A 173 33.12 7.58 7.26
C ALA A 173 33.50 7.07 5.86
N LYS A 174 33.95 5.80 5.78
CA LYS A 174 34.21 5.14 4.51
C LYS A 174 32.95 5.14 3.63
N LYS A 175 33.11 5.27 2.31
CA LYS A 175 31.97 5.26 1.37
C LYS A 175 31.06 4.06 1.58
N ILE A 176 31.63 2.88 1.76
CA ILE A 176 30.86 1.65 1.98
C ILE A 176 30.03 1.73 3.27
N SER A 177 30.55 2.34 4.34
CA SER A 177 29.80 2.54 5.59
C SER A 177 28.64 3.52 5.41
N ARG A 178 28.85 4.58 4.62
CA ARG A 178 27.78 5.52 4.25
C ARG A 178 26.70 4.84 3.40
N LEU A 179 27.09 4.06 2.39
CA LEU A 179 26.15 3.31 1.53
C LEU A 179 25.34 2.29 2.33
N ARG A 180 25.98 1.55 3.27
CA ARG A 180 25.29 0.61 4.17
C ARG A 180 24.24 1.32 5.01
N LEU A 181 24.60 2.47 5.61
CA LEU A 181 23.66 3.26 6.40
C LEU A 181 22.49 3.73 5.56
N ILE A 182 22.75 4.33 4.39
CA ILE A 182 21.70 4.89 3.52
C ILE A 182 20.81 3.79 2.95
N GLY A 183 21.36 2.67 2.51
CA GLY A 183 20.59 1.56 1.94
C GLY A 183 19.76 0.78 2.98
N ALA A 184 20.07 0.92 4.28
CA ALA A 184 19.47 0.12 5.34
C ALA A 184 17.96 0.36 5.49
N GLY A 185 17.52 1.61 5.50
CA GLY A 185 16.11 1.96 5.64
C GLY A 185 15.23 1.37 4.53
N PRO A 186 15.49 1.70 3.26
CA PRO A 186 14.75 1.14 2.14
C PRO A 186 14.73 -0.40 2.13
N THR A 187 15.90 -1.01 2.38
CA THR A 187 16.03 -2.48 2.39
C THR A 187 15.21 -3.12 3.51
N SER A 188 15.17 -2.52 4.70
CA SER A 188 14.37 -3.03 5.81
C SER A 188 12.88 -3.05 5.48
N ASN A 189 12.38 -2.03 4.80
CA ASN A 189 11.00 -1.96 4.38
C ASN A 189 10.66 -3.05 3.34
N VAL A 190 11.53 -3.27 2.36
CA VAL A 190 11.32 -4.32 1.35
C VAL A 190 11.40 -5.72 1.99
N ILE A 191 12.34 -5.97 2.91
CA ILE A 191 12.39 -7.24 3.65
C ILE A 191 11.14 -7.43 4.49
N PHE A 192 10.66 -6.38 5.17
CA PHE A 192 9.43 -6.44 5.94
C PHE A 192 8.21 -6.72 5.04
N ALA A 193 8.14 -6.08 3.87
CA ALA A 193 7.10 -6.36 2.88
C ALA A 193 7.16 -7.82 2.41
N PHE A 194 8.33 -8.38 2.11
CA PHE A 194 8.44 -9.79 1.75
C PHE A 194 8.01 -10.73 2.89
N ALA A 195 8.35 -10.42 4.13
CA ALA A 195 7.91 -11.20 5.29
C ALA A 195 6.38 -11.16 5.46
N LEU A 196 5.77 -9.98 5.32
CA LEU A 196 4.31 -9.83 5.31
C LEU A 196 3.69 -10.54 4.12
N GLY A 197 4.27 -10.39 2.92
CA GLY A 197 3.82 -11.03 1.70
C GLY A 197 3.78 -12.56 1.84
N ALA A 198 4.80 -13.16 2.45
CA ALA A 198 4.83 -14.61 2.72
C ALA A 198 3.66 -15.06 3.61
N ILE A 199 3.22 -14.24 4.56
CA ILE A 199 2.02 -14.51 5.37
C ILE A 199 0.75 -14.30 4.53
N LEU A 200 0.72 -13.20 3.77
CA LEU A 200 -0.43 -12.82 2.95
C LEU A 200 -0.68 -13.77 1.77
N LEU A 201 0.31 -14.57 1.33
CA LEU A 201 0.09 -15.63 0.34
C LEU A 201 -0.94 -16.67 0.79
N THR A 202 -1.24 -16.75 2.09
CA THR A 202 -2.31 -17.60 2.62
C THR A 202 -3.68 -16.88 2.65
N ASN A 203 -3.76 -15.62 2.21
CA ASN A 203 -4.99 -14.82 2.21
C ASN A 203 -5.55 -14.74 0.79
N PRO A 204 -6.81 -15.17 0.56
CA PRO A 204 -7.43 -15.10 -0.77
C PRO A 204 -7.40 -13.70 -1.39
N MET A 205 -7.54 -12.64 -0.58
CA MET A 205 -7.53 -11.25 -1.07
C MET A 205 -6.17 -10.83 -1.63
N PHE A 206 -5.09 -11.48 -1.23
CA PHE A 206 -3.75 -11.13 -1.71
C PHE A 206 -3.50 -11.60 -3.16
N ALA A 207 -4.31 -12.54 -3.67
CA ALA A 207 -4.28 -12.95 -5.07
C ALA A 207 -4.40 -11.77 -6.06
N MET A 208 -5.19 -10.73 -5.69
CA MET A 208 -5.41 -9.55 -6.51
C MET A 208 -4.14 -8.71 -6.78
N VAL A 209 -3.09 -8.87 -5.97
CA VAL A 209 -1.82 -8.12 -6.11
C VAL A 209 -0.67 -8.99 -6.64
N ILE A 210 -0.90 -10.29 -6.81
CA ILE A 210 0.08 -11.21 -7.40
C ILE A 210 0.01 -11.11 -8.92
N PRO A 211 1.14 -10.84 -9.62
CA PRO A 211 1.15 -10.86 -11.07
C PRO A 211 0.75 -12.24 -11.62
N GLU A 212 -0.09 -12.26 -12.64
CA GLU A 212 -0.68 -13.47 -13.23
C GLU A 212 0.30 -14.61 -13.52
N PRO A 213 1.53 -14.37 -14.03
CA PRO A 213 2.50 -15.45 -14.25
C PRO A 213 2.91 -16.23 -12.99
N PHE A 214 2.70 -15.63 -11.81
CA PHE A 214 3.04 -16.24 -10.51
C PHE A 214 1.81 -16.71 -9.73
N LEU A 215 0.60 -16.38 -10.19
CA LEU A 215 -0.64 -16.65 -9.46
C LEU A 215 -0.81 -18.15 -9.22
N SER A 216 -0.67 -18.96 -10.25
CA SER A 216 -0.82 -20.43 -10.17
C SER A 216 0.20 -21.14 -9.28
N ALA A 217 1.29 -20.48 -8.90
CA ALA A 217 2.27 -21.04 -7.94
C ALA A 217 1.79 -20.96 -6.49
N PHE A 218 0.82 -20.08 -6.18
CA PHE A 218 0.38 -19.80 -4.83
C PHE A 218 -1.13 -19.96 -4.63
N TYR A 219 -1.89 -19.95 -5.73
CA TYR A 219 -3.35 -20.04 -5.70
C TYR A 219 -3.85 -21.03 -6.74
N GLU A 220 -4.85 -21.78 -6.34
CA GLU A 220 -5.67 -22.59 -7.24
C GLU A 220 -6.86 -21.75 -7.72
N GLU A 221 -7.30 -22.02 -8.95
CA GLU A 221 -8.54 -21.43 -9.44
C GLU A 221 -9.70 -21.89 -8.57
N ALA A 222 -10.57 -20.96 -8.18
CA ALA A 222 -11.81 -21.32 -7.54
C ALA A 222 -12.72 -22.07 -8.54
N GLU A 223 -13.66 -22.84 -8.01
CA GLU A 223 -14.71 -23.44 -8.84
C GLU A 223 -15.47 -22.34 -9.59
N ASP A 224 -15.87 -22.62 -10.82
CA ASP A 224 -16.68 -21.69 -11.63
C ASP A 224 -17.91 -21.24 -10.86
N GLY A 225 -18.20 -19.93 -10.90
CA GLY A 225 -19.38 -19.37 -10.30
C GLY A 225 -19.22 -17.95 -9.77
N VAL A 226 -20.33 -17.39 -9.33
CA VAL A 226 -20.40 -16.03 -8.79
C VAL A 226 -20.77 -16.06 -7.32
N LEU A 227 -19.86 -15.57 -6.48
CA LEU A 227 -20.05 -15.48 -5.04
C LEU A 227 -21.07 -14.39 -4.68
N VAL A 228 -22.07 -14.73 -3.89
CA VAL A 228 -23.03 -13.79 -3.31
C VAL A 228 -22.41 -13.16 -2.07
N LEU A 229 -22.04 -11.88 -2.15
CA LEU A 229 -21.48 -11.13 -1.03
C LEU A 229 -22.54 -10.66 -0.05
N SER A 230 -23.71 -10.29 -0.56
CA SER A 230 -24.88 -9.96 0.22
C SER A 230 -26.13 -10.01 -0.64
N VAL A 231 -27.30 -10.15 -0.04
CA VAL A 231 -28.59 -10.05 -0.71
C VAL A 231 -29.22 -8.70 -0.44
N ILE A 232 -29.84 -8.11 -1.46
CA ILE A 232 -30.53 -6.82 -1.35
C ILE A 232 -31.87 -7.04 -0.62
N GLU A 233 -32.11 -6.23 0.40
CA GLU A 233 -33.36 -6.30 1.19
C GLU A 233 -34.60 -6.09 0.30
N GLY A 234 -35.57 -7.01 0.38
CA GLY A 234 -36.73 -7.03 -0.48
C GLY A 234 -36.46 -7.52 -1.91
N GLY A 235 -35.22 -7.89 -2.24
CA GLY A 235 -34.81 -8.39 -3.56
C GLY A 235 -35.28 -9.80 -3.86
N GLY A 236 -35.32 -10.16 -5.17
CA GLY A 236 -35.76 -11.47 -5.63
C GLY A 236 -34.95 -12.61 -5.02
N ALA A 237 -33.60 -12.44 -4.90
CA ALA A 237 -32.70 -13.40 -4.26
C ALA A 237 -33.07 -13.66 -2.78
N GLN A 238 -33.33 -12.58 -2.02
CA GLN A 238 -33.75 -12.72 -0.61
C GLN A 238 -35.07 -13.45 -0.47
N GLN A 239 -36.06 -13.08 -1.29
CA GLN A 239 -37.39 -13.71 -1.27
C GLN A 239 -37.33 -15.19 -1.64
N ALA A 240 -36.41 -15.58 -2.55
CA ALA A 240 -36.19 -16.94 -2.95
C ALA A 240 -35.42 -17.77 -1.91
N GLY A 241 -34.67 -17.16 -0.98
CA GLY A 241 -33.88 -17.83 0.06
C GLY A 241 -32.42 -18.01 -0.29
N ILE A 242 -31.91 -17.28 -1.27
CA ILE A 242 -30.45 -17.15 -1.52
C ILE A 242 -29.83 -16.37 -0.36
N GLN A 243 -28.64 -16.80 0.05
CA GLN A 243 -27.93 -16.25 1.22
C GLN A 243 -26.55 -15.75 0.85
N GLU A 244 -25.95 -15.01 1.76
CA GLU A 244 -24.54 -14.65 1.71
C GLU A 244 -23.67 -15.90 1.72
N ASN A 245 -22.58 -15.88 0.94
CA ASN A 245 -21.65 -16.99 0.67
C ASN A 245 -22.20 -18.12 -0.23
N ASP A 246 -23.42 -18.01 -0.77
CA ASP A 246 -23.82 -18.89 -1.86
C ASP A 246 -23.00 -18.60 -3.13
N VAL A 247 -22.77 -19.62 -3.95
CA VAL A 247 -22.11 -19.45 -5.25
C VAL A 247 -23.10 -19.77 -6.35
N ILE A 248 -23.42 -18.79 -7.18
CA ILE A 248 -24.29 -19.00 -8.37
C ILE A 248 -23.47 -19.67 -9.44
N ILE A 249 -23.87 -20.87 -9.85
CA ILE A 249 -23.19 -21.67 -10.86
C ILE A 249 -23.99 -21.81 -12.17
N ARG A 250 -25.29 -21.54 -12.13
CA ARG A 250 -26.17 -21.64 -13.31
C ARG A 250 -27.45 -20.80 -13.14
N ILE A 251 -27.92 -20.27 -14.24
CA ILE A 251 -29.24 -19.62 -14.33
C ILE A 251 -29.99 -20.26 -15.49
N ASP A 252 -31.14 -20.89 -15.20
CA ASP A 252 -31.84 -21.79 -16.11
C ASP A 252 -30.88 -22.81 -16.73
N ASP A 253 -30.69 -22.79 -18.05
CA ASP A 253 -29.77 -23.69 -18.77
C ASP A 253 -28.39 -23.08 -19.03
N VAL A 254 -28.12 -21.86 -18.56
CA VAL A 254 -26.86 -21.13 -18.78
C VAL A 254 -25.90 -21.31 -17.62
N ASN A 255 -24.74 -21.91 -17.88
CA ASN A 255 -23.66 -21.97 -16.89
C ASN A 255 -23.07 -20.57 -16.63
N ILE A 256 -22.84 -20.26 -15.38
CA ILE A 256 -22.29 -18.99 -14.91
C ILE A 256 -20.93 -19.29 -14.26
N ALA A 257 -19.86 -19.10 -15.00
CA ALA A 257 -18.51 -19.27 -14.50
C ALA A 257 -17.98 -17.99 -13.83
N SER A 258 -18.48 -16.83 -14.23
CA SER A 258 -17.98 -15.52 -13.74
C SER A 258 -19.09 -14.44 -13.73
N ALA A 259 -18.81 -13.32 -13.06
CA ALA A 259 -19.68 -12.15 -13.08
C ALA A 259 -19.88 -11.57 -14.50
N ILE A 260 -18.94 -11.80 -15.41
CA ILE A 260 -19.05 -11.40 -16.82
C ILE A 260 -20.15 -12.19 -17.53
N ASP A 261 -20.34 -13.45 -17.19
CA ASP A 261 -21.36 -14.29 -17.81
C ASP A 261 -22.76 -13.83 -17.44
N LEU A 262 -22.94 -13.33 -16.20
CA LEU A 262 -24.19 -12.66 -15.79
C LEU A 262 -24.46 -11.36 -16.56
N GLN A 263 -23.42 -10.67 -17.03
CA GLN A 263 -23.60 -9.45 -17.85
C GLN A 263 -23.93 -9.77 -19.30
N LYS A 264 -23.37 -10.87 -19.83
CA LYS A 264 -23.65 -11.32 -21.21
C LYS A 264 -25.03 -11.91 -21.39
N ASN A 265 -25.66 -12.36 -20.31
CA ASN A 265 -26.98 -12.96 -20.31
C ASN A 265 -27.97 -12.03 -19.58
N PRO A 266 -28.48 -10.97 -20.23
CA PRO A 266 -29.35 -10.01 -19.61
C PRO A 266 -30.65 -10.68 -19.18
N LEU A 267 -31.08 -10.39 -17.98
CA LEU A 267 -32.34 -10.86 -17.40
C LEU A 267 -33.43 -9.80 -17.60
N GLU A 268 -34.67 -10.22 -17.90
CA GLU A 268 -35.77 -9.32 -18.07
C GLU A 268 -36.52 -9.11 -16.74
N PRO A 269 -36.87 -7.86 -16.36
CA PRO A 269 -37.65 -7.59 -15.16
C PRO A 269 -39.03 -8.25 -15.20
N GLY A 270 -39.41 -8.92 -14.11
CA GLY A 270 -40.67 -9.63 -13.97
C GLY A 270 -40.58 -11.13 -14.31
N ASP A 271 -39.56 -11.57 -14.97
CA ASP A 271 -39.34 -13.00 -15.23
C ASP A 271 -38.98 -13.75 -13.94
N THR A 272 -39.30 -15.04 -13.93
CA THR A 272 -38.85 -15.97 -12.89
C THR A 272 -37.89 -16.96 -13.51
N VAL A 273 -36.62 -16.94 -13.05
CA VAL A 273 -35.56 -17.81 -13.52
C VAL A 273 -35.14 -18.78 -12.41
N ASN A 274 -34.66 -19.95 -12.79
CA ASN A 274 -34.11 -20.94 -11.86
C ASN A 274 -32.63 -20.63 -11.63
N VAL A 275 -32.30 -20.13 -10.45
CA VAL A 275 -30.91 -19.90 -10.05
C VAL A 275 -30.41 -21.12 -9.30
N THR A 276 -29.43 -21.81 -9.87
CA THR A 276 -28.73 -22.91 -9.18
C THR A 276 -27.53 -22.33 -8.44
N ILE A 277 -27.50 -22.59 -7.15
CA ILE A 277 -26.39 -22.18 -6.28
C ILE A 277 -25.68 -23.41 -5.70
N LEU A 278 -24.43 -23.20 -5.31
CA LEU A 278 -23.67 -24.14 -4.48
C LEU A 278 -23.63 -23.57 -3.06
N ARG A 279 -24.14 -24.34 -2.09
CA ARG A 279 -24.12 -24.03 -0.64
C ARG A 279 -23.62 -25.25 0.11
N ASP A 280 -22.50 -25.11 0.84
CA ASP A 280 -21.85 -26.22 1.57
C ASP A 280 -21.58 -27.46 0.69
N GLY A 281 -21.17 -27.23 -0.56
CA GLY A 281 -20.88 -28.30 -1.53
C GLY A 281 -22.12 -28.96 -2.15
N ASN A 282 -23.34 -28.47 -1.88
CA ASN A 282 -24.59 -28.99 -2.44
C ASN A 282 -25.22 -28.02 -3.44
N GLU A 283 -25.61 -28.53 -4.61
CA GLU A 283 -26.39 -27.75 -5.57
C GLU A 283 -27.85 -27.62 -5.09
N ILE A 284 -28.34 -26.38 -5.05
CA ILE A 284 -29.70 -26.04 -4.69
C ILE A 284 -30.26 -25.09 -5.75
N VAL A 285 -31.48 -25.34 -6.18
CA VAL A 285 -32.16 -24.51 -7.19
C VAL A 285 -33.22 -23.63 -6.52
N PHE A 286 -33.19 -22.35 -6.80
CA PHE A 286 -34.15 -21.37 -6.31
C PHE A 286 -34.86 -20.68 -7.49
N PRO A 287 -36.20 -20.65 -7.54
CA PRO A 287 -36.91 -19.80 -8.47
C PRO A 287 -36.84 -18.35 -7.98
N VAL A 288 -36.18 -17.50 -8.75
CA VAL A 288 -35.92 -16.09 -8.40
C VAL A 288 -36.73 -15.19 -9.35
N THR A 289 -37.54 -14.32 -8.83
CA THR A 289 -38.21 -13.28 -9.61
C THR A 289 -37.26 -12.11 -9.82
N ILE A 290 -37.05 -11.76 -11.08
CA ILE A 290 -36.10 -10.71 -11.48
C ILE A 290 -36.73 -9.34 -11.26
N MET A 291 -36.01 -8.46 -10.57
CA MET A 291 -36.44 -7.10 -10.28
C MET A 291 -35.92 -6.11 -11.31
N ALA A 292 -36.67 -5.02 -11.55
CA ALA A 292 -36.15 -3.91 -12.34
C ALA A 292 -35.01 -3.18 -11.59
N SER A 293 -33.93 -2.80 -12.30
CA SER A 293 -32.87 -1.96 -11.73
C SER A 293 -33.43 -0.55 -11.42
N PRO A 294 -33.08 0.02 -10.25
CA PRO A 294 -33.46 1.41 -9.94
C PRO A 294 -32.93 2.44 -10.94
N ASP A 295 -31.75 2.17 -11.51
CA ASP A 295 -31.07 3.09 -12.43
C ASP A 295 -31.51 2.89 -13.89
N ASN A 296 -32.00 1.70 -14.24
CA ASN A 296 -32.48 1.36 -15.58
C ASN A 296 -33.60 0.32 -15.50
N PRO A 297 -34.89 0.75 -15.64
CA PRO A 297 -36.04 -0.12 -15.49
C PRO A 297 -36.11 -1.29 -16.52
N GLU A 298 -35.41 -1.21 -17.63
CA GLU A 298 -35.32 -2.28 -18.64
C GLU A 298 -34.32 -3.36 -18.27
N ARG A 299 -33.46 -3.12 -17.28
CA ARG A 299 -32.46 -4.07 -16.82
C ARG A 299 -32.94 -4.87 -15.62
N GLY A 300 -32.95 -6.19 -15.74
CA GLY A 300 -33.28 -7.09 -14.65
C GLY A 300 -32.10 -7.29 -13.68
N LEU A 301 -32.45 -7.42 -12.40
CA LEU A 301 -31.54 -7.71 -11.31
C LEU A 301 -32.03 -8.89 -10.48
N ILE A 302 -31.11 -9.81 -10.14
CA ILE A 302 -31.36 -10.91 -9.17
C ILE A 302 -31.56 -10.33 -7.75
N GLY A 303 -30.95 -9.19 -7.46
CA GLY A 303 -30.98 -8.56 -6.13
C GLY A 303 -29.90 -9.05 -5.21
N ILE A 304 -28.67 -9.15 -5.72
CA ILE A 304 -27.46 -9.51 -4.97
C ILE A 304 -26.34 -8.49 -5.21
N MET A 305 -25.49 -8.33 -4.21
CA MET A 305 -24.12 -7.86 -4.40
C MET A 305 -23.22 -9.08 -4.63
N ARG A 306 -22.33 -9.02 -5.61
CA ARG A 306 -21.59 -10.17 -6.11
C ARG A 306 -20.14 -9.85 -6.42
N ASN A 307 -19.33 -10.89 -6.45
CA ASN A 307 -17.96 -10.87 -6.98
C ASN A 307 -17.64 -12.23 -7.62
N ASP A 308 -16.59 -12.28 -8.43
CA ASP A 308 -16.01 -13.57 -8.81
C ASP A 308 -15.47 -14.25 -7.54
N GLN A 309 -15.44 -15.58 -7.54
CA GLN A 309 -14.84 -16.31 -6.43
C GLN A 309 -13.35 -15.94 -6.33
N PRO A 310 -12.86 -15.57 -5.14
CA PRO A 310 -11.44 -15.32 -5.00
C PRO A 310 -10.66 -16.63 -5.18
N PRO A 311 -9.49 -16.61 -5.84
CA PRO A 311 -8.63 -17.78 -5.95
C PRO A 311 -8.31 -18.38 -4.58
N ILE A 312 -8.23 -19.71 -4.51
CA ILE A 312 -8.01 -20.46 -3.27
C ILE A 312 -6.50 -20.56 -3.01
N PRO A 313 -5.99 -20.11 -1.84
CA PRO A 313 -4.57 -20.29 -1.52
C PRO A 313 -4.18 -21.76 -1.43
N VAL A 314 -3.11 -22.17 -2.15
CA VAL A 314 -2.54 -23.52 -2.07
C VAL A 314 -2.17 -23.90 -0.62
N TYR A 315 -1.69 -22.91 0.14
CA TYR A 315 -1.34 -23.05 1.55
C TYR A 315 -2.37 -22.33 2.43
N ASN A 316 -3.55 -22.90 2.56
CA ASN A 316 -4.61 -22.35 3.41
C ASN A 316 -4.43 -22.82 4.87
N VAL A 317 -3.45 -22.21 5.56
CA VAL A 317 -3.11 -22.56 6.96
C VAL A 317 -3.67 -21.59 8.00
N ILE A 318 -4.22 -20.44 7.55
CA ILE A 318 -4.76 -19.39 8.42
C ILE A 318 -6.22 -19.17 8.06
N ASN A 319 -7.10 -19.32 9.04
CA ASN A 319 -8.47 -18.81 8.89
C ASN A 319 -8.44 -17.30 9.10
N TRP A 320 -8.61 -16.54 8.00
CA TRP A 320 -8.60 -15.08 8.00
C TRP A 320 -9.89 -14.46 8.51
N GLY A 321 -10.95 -15.28 8.65
CA GLY A 321 -12.28 -14.80 9.07
C GLY A 321 -12.83 -13.70 8.15
N LEU A 322 -12.63 -13.85 6.83
CA LEU A 322 -13.03 -12.84 5.84
C LEU A 322 -14.56 -12.63 5.79
N ASP A 323 -15.30 -13.58 6.29
CA ASP A 323 -16.75 -13.54 6.53
C ASP A 323 -17.14 -12.62 7.70
N THR A 324 -16.17 -12.24 8.53
CA THR A 324 -16.41 -11.32 9.65
C THR A 324 -15.88 -9.91 9.33
N PRO A 325 -16.56 -8.84 9.79
CA PRO A 325 -16.06 -7.48 9.60
C PRO A 325 -14.65 -7.28 10.15
N MET A 326 -14.30 -7.93 11.27
CA MET A 326 -12.98 -7.81 11.88
C MET A 326 -11.91 -8.50 11.05
N GLY A 327 -12.14 -9.72 10.56
CA GLY A 327 -11.19 -10.45 9.73
C GLY A 327 -10.93 -9.75 8.40
N PHE A 328 -12.00 -9.24 7.76
CA PHE A 328 -11.89 -8.42 6.56
C PHE A 328 -11.04 -7.16 6.79
N GLN A 329 -11.37 -6.37 7.82
CA GLN A 329 -10.65 -5.13 8.15
C GLN A 329 -9.17 -5.39 8.50
N PHE A 330 -8.89 -6.49 9.21
CA PHE A 330 -7.52 -6.89 9.54
C PHE A 330 -6.73 -7.31 8.30
N SER A 331 -7.35 -8.06 7.40
CA SER A 331 -6.74 -8.43 6.11
C SER A 331 -6.43 -7.20 5.26
N MET A 332 -7.35 -6.26 5.15
CA MET A 332 -7.15 -5.00 4.45
C MET A 332 -6.03 -4.17 5.07
N PHE A 333 -5.97 -4.08 6.40
CA PHE A 333 -4.87 -3.39 7.08
C PHE A 333 -3.50 -4.01 6.75
N LEU A 334 -3.38 -5.35 6.74
CA LEU A 334 -2.13 -6.01 6.39
C LEU A 334 -1.74 -5.83 4.92
N LEU A 335 -2.72 -5.83 4.01
CA LEU A 335 -2.50 -5.51 2.59
C LEU A 335 -1.96 -4.08 2.43
N TRP A 336 -2.55 -3.11 3.11
CA TRP A 336 -2.08 -1.73 3.10
C TRP A 336 -0.68 -1.60 3.71
N LEU A 337 -0.42 -2.27 4.82
CA LEU A 337 0.89 -2.28 5.48
C LEU A 337 1.96 -2.87 4.57
N TRP A 338 1.64 -3.98 3.88
CA TRP A 338 2.51 -4.59 2.88
C TRP A 338 2.81 -3.63 1.73
N MET A 339 1.76 -3.08 1.12
CA MET A 339 1.86 -2.17 -0.02
C MET A 339 2.69 -0.93 0.33
N ILE A 340 2.36 -0.25 1.43
CA ILE A 340 3.06 0.96 1.86
C ILE A 340 4.53 0.65 2.16
N SER A 341 4.81 -0.48 2.84
CA SER A 341 6.18 -0.87 3.15
C SER A 341 7.01 -1.14 1.88
N PHE A 342 6.44 -1.88 0.94
CA PHE A 342 7.09 -2.18 -0.33
C PHE A 342 7.38 -0.91 -1.14
N PHE A 343 6.36 -0.08 -1.36
CA PHE A 343 6.52 1.12 -2.19
C PHE A 343 7.40 2.19 -1.53
N ILE A 344 7.32 2.39 -0.21
CA ILE A 344 8.24 3.31 0.47
C ILE A 344 9.68 2.82 0.35
N GLY A 345 9.94 1.51 0.46
CA GLY A 345 11.28 0.96 0.23
C GLY A 345 11.80 1.25 -1.17
N ILE A 346 11.01 0.98 -2.20
CA ILE A 346 11.41 1.19 -3.60
C ILE A 346 11.56 2.68 -3.94
N ILE A 347 10.56 3.50 -3.60
CA ILE A 347 10.53 4.93 -3.95
C ILE A 347 11.67 5.69 -3.26
N ASN A 348 11.99 5.34 -2.00
CA ASN A 348 13.11 5.98 -1.30
C ASN A 348 14.47 5.75 -1.97
N MET A 349 14.60 4.76 -2.85
CA MET A 349 15.82 4.58 -3.66
C MET A 349 15.81 5.35 -4.97
N LEU A 350 14.73 6.09 -5.31
CA LEU A 350 14.80 7.04 -6.40
C LEU A 350 15.78 8.18 -6.07
N PRO A 351 16.67 8.56 -6.99
CA PRO A 351 17.64 9.62 -6.75
C PRO A 351 16.99 11.01 -6.81
N LEU A 352 16.31 11.37 -5.72
CA LEU A 352 15.74 12.68 -5.46
C LEU A 352 16.38 13.31 -4.22
N PRO A 353 16.43 14.66 -4.09
CA PRO A 353 17.17 15.34 -3.02
C PRO A 353 16.78 14.93 -1.60
N ILE A 354 15.48 14.66 -1.38
CA ILE A 354 14.92 14.34 -0.06
C ILE A 354 14.94 12.84 0.26
N LEU A 355 15.19 11.98 -0.74
CA LEU A 355 15.16 10.54 -0.62
C LEU A 355 16.56 9.96 -0.42
N ASP A 356 16.62 8.75 0.09
CA ASP A 356 17.89 8.05 0.33
C ASP A 356 18.65 7.75 -0.95
N GLY A 357 17.95 7.48 -2.06
CA GLY A 357 18.56 7.26 -3.38
C GLY A 357 19.41 8.44 -3.85
N GLY A 358 18.99 9.68 -3.54
CA GLY A 358 19.79 10.86 -3.82
C GLY A 358 21.11 10.87 -3.05
N LYS A 359 21.06 10.63 -1.73
CA LYS A 359 22.25 10.52 -0.86
C LYS A 359 23.14 9.33 -1.28
N PHE A 360 22.51 8.22 -1.70
CA PHE A 360 23.21 7.01 -2.15
C PHE A 360 24.06 7.27 -3.38
N ILE A 361 23.48 7.85 -4.44
CA ILE A 361 24.21 8.23 -5.68
C ILE A 361 25.26 9.28 -5.38
N HIS A 362 24.92 10.32 -4.61
CA HIS A 362 25.89 11.34 -4.21
C HIS A 362 27.11 10.69 -3.55
N THR A 363 26.91 9.74 -2.61
CA THR A 363 28.01 9.03 -1.94
C THR A 363 28.91 8.24 -2.92
N ILE A 364 28.34 7.71 -4.01
CA ILE A 364 29.08 6.95 -5.02
C ILE A 364 30.03 7.85 -5.81
N ILE A 365 29.55 9.04 -6.24
CA ILE A 365 30.29 9.95 -7.11
C ILE A 365 31.20 10.93 -6.34
N ASP A 366 30.88 11.20 -5.08
CA ASP A 366 31.64 12.07 -4.20
C ASP A 366 33.14 11.69 -4.18
N GLY A 367 34.04 12.68 -4.34
CA GLY A 367 35.48 12.48 -4.37
C GLY A 367 36.04 11.68 -5.57
N LYS A 368 35.23 11.36 -6.60
CA LYS A 368 35.68 10.81 -7.87
C LYS A 368 35.86 11.87 -8.96
N ILE A 369 35.14 12.94 -8.87
CA ILE A 369 35.17 14.08 -9.79
C ILE A 369 35.16 15.37 -8.96
N SER A 370 35.39 16.53 -9.59
CA SER A 370 35.37 17.80 -8.87
C SER A 370 34.01 18.09 -8.24
N GLU A 371 33.98 18.82 -7.14
CA GLU A 371 32.75 19.17 -6.41
C GLU A 371 31.71 19.87 -7.33
N LYS A 372 32.18 20.78 -8.21
CA LYS A 372 31.34 21.42 -9.20
C LYS A 372 30.70 20.42 -10.18
N ALA A 373 31.47 19.39 -10.59
CA ALA A 373 30.97 18.34 -11.47
C ALA A 373 30.00 17.41 -10.71
N VAL A 374 30.25 17.08 -9.43
CA VAL A 374 29.30 16.35 -8.58
C VAL A 374 27.97 17.07 -8.53
N ASN A 375 27.97 18.36 -8.18
CA ASN A 375 26.76 19.16 -8.09
C ASN A 375 26.00 19.22 -9.41
N GLY A 376 26.68 19.47 -10.54
CA GLY A 376 26.06 19.47 -11.87
C GLY A 376 25.46 18.10 -12.25
N THR A 377 26.15 17.02 -11.99
CA THR A 377 25.66 15.65 -12.23
C THR A 377 24.43 15.34 -11.36
N MET A 378 24.48 15.69 -10.08
CA MET A 378 23.33 15.47 -9.19
C MET A 378 22.09 16.25 -9.61
N ILE A 379 22.24 17.52 -10.02
CA ILE A 379 21.13 18.32 -10.54
C ILE A 379 20.52 17.64 -11.78
N ALA A 380 21.34 17.16 -12.70
CA ALA A 380 20.86 16.47 -13.91
C ALA A 380 20.11 15.17 -13.55
N ILE A 381 20.65 14.38 -12.62
CA ILE A 381 20.00 13.14 -12.15
C ILE A 381 18.67 13.47 -11.45
N TYR A 382 18.63 14.47 -10.58
CA TYR A 382 17.41 14.89 -9.90
C TYR A 382 16.33 15.37 -10.89
N ALA A 383 16.72 16.20 -11.86
CA ALA A 383 15.80 16.68 -12.88
C ALA A 383 15.24 15.52 -13.73
N PHE A 384 16.11 14.60 -14.16
CA PHE A 384 15.72 13.42 -14.91
C PHE A 384 14.73 12.54 -14.12
N THR A 385 15.04 12.25 -12.85
CA THR A 385 14.16 11.44 -11.99
C THR A 385 12.82 12.13 -11.74
N PHE A 386 12.84 13.45 -11.46
CA PHE A 386 11.63 14.23 -11.23
C PHE A 386 10.73 14.27 -12.48
N ILE A 387 11.31 14.45 -13.65
CA ILE A 387 10.58 14.44 -14.92
C ILE A 387 9.98 13.07 -15.18
N THR A 388 10.76 11.99 -15.02
CA THR A 388 10.27 10.62 -15.26
C THR A 388 9.13 10.25 -14.31
N PHE A 389 9.27 10.58 -13.02
CA PHE A 389 8.24 10.33 -12.02
C PHE A 389 7.00 11.21 -12.26
N GLY A 390 7.21 12.49 -12.53
CA GLY A 390 6.14 13.45 -12.82
C GLY A 390 5.35 13.10 -14.10
N LEU A 391 6.03 12.57 -15.13
CA LEU A 391 5.35 12.09 -16.34
C LEU A 391 4.40 10.93 -16.02
N ASN A 392 4.80 9.97 -15.18
CA ASN A 392 3.92 8.87 -14.77
C ASN A 392 2.66 9.39 -14.07
N ILE A 393 2.80 10.33 -13.13
CA ILE A 393 1.64 10.95 -12.46
C ILE A 393 0.78 11.74 -13.46
N GLY A 394 1.41 12.50 -14.36
CA GLY A 394 0.70 13.25 -15.38
C GLY A 394 -0.09 12.37 -16.34
N LEU A 395 0.48 11.24 -16.78
CA LEU A 395 -0.20 10.27 -17.62
C LEU A 395 -1.34 9.56 -16.89
N SER A 396 -1.20 9.29 -15.59
CA SER A 396 -2.29 8.76 -14.75
C SER A 396 -3.47 9.75 -14.71
N TYR A 397 -3.17 11.05 -14.53
CA TYR A 397 -4.19 12.10 -14.59
C TYR A 397 -4.87 12.20 -15.96
N VAL A 398 -4.12 12.07 -17.04
CA VAL A 398 -4.67 12.11 -18.42
C VAL A 398 -5.60 10.92 -18.67
N LYS A 399 -5.29 9.73 -18.13
CA LYS A 399 -6.08 8.52 -18.33
C LYS A 399 -7.39 8.52 -17.53
N SER A 400 -7.34 8.89 -16.26
CA SER A 400 -8.42 8.66 -15.30
C SER A 400 -8.88 9.92 -14.55
N GLY A 401 -8.30 11.09 -14.85
CA GLY A 401 -8.57 12.31 -14.10
C GLY A 401 -7.94 12.26 -12.70
N TRP A 402 -8.54 12.93 -11.71
CA TRP A 402 -8.13 12.81 -10.31
C TRP A 402 -8.54 11.44 -9.78
N PHE A 403 -7.55 10.57 -9.60
CA PHE A 403 -7.77 9.27 -9.01
C PHE A 403 -7.82 9.39 -7.48
N THR A 404 -8.98 9.05 -6.89
CA THR A 404 -9.21 9.03 -5.44
C THR A 404 -9.46 7.59 -4.98
N ILE A 405 -8.89 7.23 -3.81
CA ILE A 405 -8.99 5.91 -3.18
C ILE A 405 -9.83 6.01 -1.91
#